data_6e3d9d536c8ecbab2dbe7a3dc15ec1fd
#
_entry.id   6e3d9d536c8ecbab2dbe7a3dc15ec1fd
#
_cell.length_a   1.000
_cell.length_b   1.000
_cell.length_c   1.000
_cell.angle_alpha   90.00
_cell.angle_beta   90.00
_cell.angle_gamma   90.00
#
_symmetry.space_group_name_H-M   'P 1'
#
loop_
_entity.id
_entity.type
_entity.pdbx_description
1 polymer ?
#
loop_
_entity_poly.entity_id
_entity_poly.type
_entity_poly.pdbx_seq_one_letter_code
_entity_poly.pdbx_strand_id
1 'polypeptide(L)'
;MKNFLLILCMCFFAYAPVYAEDMDLLSDEMLLGSESESSTTDKKVEDADEKTSQDEEGGSFFGFIIKPISNLFGSGDKITEVAEGEKESPFERSVRQANEGSLEDQMSLGYMYLYGANGLDADMEKAFKYYEMAAKQNDPIAMNNLGSLYFSGIGTKKNYDKALSLFAKASELGNDNASLNLAFIYLTGAAKDPVRNKKAFDLFEKSQQAGNKIAEFMLGYAYYKGFVVDVNYAEAYKYIKEAANGKAQIDEAQLVLADLYTKGLGTVQNYASAVKAYRAAANQGNMEAILKLADVYAAGTITPQNLVLAHALYNIAAAQNITDAAQKRDELNEKMQLEELTNAQMTAQNFKSSPSELTKYIRQTYGYNIRNYIDNNMIVSSKK
;
A
#
# COMPACT_ATOMS: atom_id res chain seq x y z
N MET A 1 21.47 11.50 -10.64
CA MET A 1 20.71 11.08 -11.83
C MET A 1 20.93 9.60 -12.26
N LYS A 2 21.46 8.73 -11.40
CA LYS A 2 21.66 7.28 -11.74
C LYS A 2 20.78 6.30 -10.95
N ASN A 3 20.00 6.74 -9.97
CA ASN A 3 19.19 5.86 -9.12
C ASN A 3 17.67 5.84 -9.43
N PHE A 4 17.25 6.46 -10.52
CA PHE A 4 15.82 6.55 -10.91
C PHE A 4 15.37 5.46 -11.87
N LEU A 5 16.26 4.53 -12.26
CA LEU A 5 16.00 3.58 -13.35
C LEU A 5 15.63 2.17 -12.89
N LEU A 6 15.46 1.92 -11.57
CA LEU A 6 15.29 0.55 -11.05
C LEU A 6 13.89 0.21 -10.51
N ILE A 7 12.92 1.11 -10.61
CA ILE A 7 11.61 0.93 -9.94
C ILE A 7 10.54 0.27 -10.83
N LEU A 8 10.83 -0.02 -12.09
CA LEU A 8 9.79 -0.49 -13.04
C LEU A 8 10.03 -1.86 -13.68
N CYS A 9 10.99 -2.66 -13.21
CA CYS A 9 11.34 -3.93 -13.85
C CYS A 9 11.08 -5.19 -13.02
N MET A 10 10.22 -5.17 -11.99
CA MET A 10 9.89 -6.40 -11.25
C MET A 10 8.39 -6.64 -11.10
N CYS A 11 7.69 -6.77 -12.22
CA CYS A 11 6.34 -7.36 -12.26
C CYS A 11 6.36 -8.79 -12.84
N PHE A 12 7.32 -9.61 -12.45
CA PHE A 12 7.26 -11.03 -12.74
C PHE A 12 7.66 -11.82 -11.49
N PHE A 13 6.67 -12.40 -10.79
CA PHE A 13 6.74 -13.76 -10.28
C PHE A 13 5.41 -14.17 -9.63
N ALA A 14 4.76 -15.10 -10.31
CA ALA A 14 4.03 -16.27 -9.86
C ALA A 14 3.03 -16.13 -8.70
N TYR A 15 1.75 -16.20 -9.06
CA TYR A 15 0.68 -16.68 -8.19
C TYR A 15 0.87 -18.16 -7.88
N ALA A 16 1.00 -18.49 -6.61
CA ALA A 16 0.60 -19.77 -6.04
C ALA A 16 -0.16 -19.49 -4.75
N PRO A 17 -1.38 -20.00 -4.58
CA PRO A 17 -2.09 -19.87 -3.31
C PRO A 17 -1.49 -20.86 -2.32
N VAL A 18 -0.70 -20.36 -1.40
CA VAL A 18 -0.36 -21.10 -0.19
C VAL A 18 -1.26 -20.57 0.91
N TYR A 19 -2.17 -21.42 1.36
CA TYR A 19 -2.81 -21.26 2.66
C TYR A 19 -1.71 -21.32 3.72
N ALA A 20 -1.31 -20.15 4.22
CA ALA A 20 -0.52 -20.01 5.42
C ALA A 20 -1.49 -19.52 6.50
N GLU A 21 -1.72 -20.35 7.49
CA GLU A 21 -2.30 -19.92 8.76
C GLU A 21 -1.48 -18.73 9.25
N ASP A 22 -2.14 -17.59 9.46
CA ASP A 22 -1.56 -16.35 9.93
C ASP A 22 -1.08 -16.55 11.37
N MET A 23 0.19 -16.94 11.53
CA MET A 23 0.87 -16.78 12.81
C MET A 23 1.35 -15.34 12.91
N ASP A 24 0.58 -14.51 13.59
CA ASP A 24 0.99 -13.18 14.02
C ASP A 24 2.11 -13.32 15.05
N LEU A 25 3.37 -13.28 14.59
CA LEU A 25 4.58 -13.46 15.40
C LEU A 25 4.77 -12.39 16.49
N LEU A 26 4.01 -11.31 16.41
CA LEU A 26 3.96 -10.25 17.42
C LEU A 26 2.59 -10.24 18.12
N SER A 27 1.91 -11.38 18.23
CA SER A 27 0.64 -11.53 18.92
C SER A 27 0.76 -11.28 20.44
N ASP A 28 -0.35 -10.91 21.06
CA ASP A 28 -0.39 -10.61 22.50
C ASP A 28 -0.01 -11.82 23.38
N GLU A 29 -0.14 -13.06 22.88
CA GLU A 29 0.24 -14.29 23.59
C GLU A 29 1.76 -14.43 23.80
N MET A 30 2.59 -13.89 22.92
CA MET A 30 4.05 -13.87 23.11
C MET A 30 4.52 -12.85 24.15
N LEU A 31 3.66 -11.90 24.54
CA LEU A 31 3.99 -10.83 25.50
C LEU A 31 3.70 -11.21 26.94
N LEU A 32 2.85 -12.21 27.17
CA LEU A 32 2.55 -12.73 28.50
C LEU A 32 3.47 -13.94 28.77
N GLY A 33 4.70 -13.63 29.18
CA GLY A 33 5.57 -14.64 29.78
C GLY A 33 4.80 -15.37 30.86
N SER A 34 4.80 -16.70 30.79
CA SER A 34 4.16 -17.66 31.68
C SER A 34 4.04 -17.16 33.13
N GLU A 35 2.91 -16.62 33.51
CA GLU A 35 2.48 -16.61 34.90
C GLU A 35 1.64 -17.86 35.15
N SER A 36 2.09 -18.62 36.11
CA SER A 36 1.56 -19.86 36.57
C SER A 36 0.06 -19.84 36.85
N GLU A 37 -0.57 -20.95 36.49
CA GLU A 37 -1.93 -21.35 36.84
C GLU A 37 -2.35 -21.01 38.27
N SER A 38 -3.44 -20.29 38.42
CA SER A 38 -4.34 -20.50 39.53
C SER A 38 -5.79 -20.35 39.07
N SER A 39 -6.49 -21.44 39.21
CA SER A 39 -7.93 -21.66 38.95
C SER A 39 -8.83 -20.59 39.56
N THR A 40 -9.91 -20.19 38.87
CA THR A 40 -11.30 -20.38 39.31
C THR A 40 -12.33 -19.83 38.35
N THR A 41 -13.18 -20.75 37.88
CA THR A 41 -14.65 -20.70 37.68
C THR A 41 -15.34 -19.55 36.93
N ASP A 42 -15.93 -19.97 35.82
CA ASP A 42 -17.29 -19.70 35.29
C ASP A 42 -17.93 -18.32 35.47
N LYS A 43 -18.20 -17.67 34.31
CA LYS A 43 -19.56 -17.17 33.99
C LYS A 43 -19.75 -17.02 32.48
N LYS A 44 -20.68 -17.84 31.99
CA LYS A 44 -21.39 -17.61 30.74
C LYS A 44 -22.00 -16.21 30.71
N VAL A 45 -21.85 -15.50 29.61
CA VAL A 45 -22.81 -14.48 29.15
C VAL A 45 -23.17 -14.78 27.72
N GLU A 46 -24.47 -14.82 27.50
CA GLU A 46 -25.18 -15.31 26.33
C GLU A 46 -25.01 -14.39 25.10
N ASP A 47 -25.10 -15.06 23.97
CA ASP A 47 -25.21 -14.49 22.62
C ASP A 47 -26.37 -13.49 22.50
N ALA A 48 -26.12 -12.35 21.91
CA ALA A 48 -27.14 -11.51 21.31
C ALA A 48 -26.86 -11.41 19.81
N ASP A 49 -27.72 -12.11 19.06
CA ASP A 49 -27.85 -11.99 17.62
C ASP A 49 -28.01 -10.55 17.18
N GLU A 50 -27.10 -10.04 16.37
CA GLU A 50 -27.32 -8.86 15.58
C GLU A 50 -27.26 -9.20 14.09
N LYS A 51 -28.43 -9.19 13.51
CA LYS A 51 -28.70 -9.42 12.09
C LYS A 51 -27.89 -8.45 11.24
N THR A 52 -27.04 -8.98 10.40
CA THR A 52 -26.40 -8.26 9.30
C THR A 52 -27.46 -7.83 8.30
N SER A 53 -27.72 -6.54 8.21
CA SER A 53 -28.32 -5.93 7.03
C SER A 53 -27.24 -5.88 5.93
N GLN A 54 -27.54 -6.52 4.82
CA GLN A 54 -26.81 -6.37 3.57
C GLN A 54 -26.99 -4.94 3.08
N ASP A 55 -25.92 -4.16 3.05
CA ASP A 55 -25.78 -3.01 2.18
C ASP A 55 -24.57 -3.26 1.28
N GLU A 56 -24.87 -3.82 0.12
CA GLU A 56 -23.99 -3.79 -1.03
C GLU A 56 -23.97 -2.36 -1.55
N GLU A 57 -22.88 -1.64 -1.34
CA GLU A 57 -22.35 -0.61 -2.25
C GLU A 57 -21.10 0.03 -1.60
N GLY A 58 -19.97 -0.58 -1.87
CA GLY A 58 -18.64 -0.04 -1.56
C GLY A 58 -17.65 -0.70 -2.49
N GLY A 59 -17.57 -0.21 -3.72
CA GLY A 59 -16.63 -0.71 -4.73
C GLY A 59 -15.20 -0.70 -4.20
N SER A 60 -14.66 -1.87 -3.94
CA SER A 60 -13.27 -2.08 -3.57
C SER A 60 -12.36 -1.48 -4.65
N PHE A 61 -11.39 -0.66 -4.25
CA PHE A 61 -10.36 -0.06 -5.09
C PHE A 61 -9.66 -1.09 -6.02
N PHE A 62 -9.54 -2.34 -5.57
CA PHE A 62 -9.08 -3.47 -6.38
C PHE A 62 -10.17 -4.08 -7.28
N GLY A 63 -11.44 -3.89 -6.98
CA GLY A 63 -12.55 -4.44 -7.74
C GLY A 63 -12.71 -3.82 -9.13
N PHE A 64 -12.20 -2.61 -9.36
CA PHE A 64 -12.37 -1.93 -10.65
C PHE A 64 -11.42 -2.43 -11.74
N ILE A 65 -10.25 -2.94 -11.37
CA ILE A 65 -9.30 -3.53 -12.34
C ILE A 65 -9.53 -5.04 -12.53
N ILE A 66 -10.10 -5.73 -11.53
CA ILE A 66 -10.19 -7.20 -11.50
C ILE A 66 -11.62 -7.72 -11.74
N LYS A 67 -12.68 -7.00 -11.32
CA LYS A 67 -14.07 -7.45 -11.45
C LYS A 67 -14.59 -7.66 -12.88
N PRO A 68 -14.21 -6.88 -13.92
CA PRO A 68 -14.71 -7.14 -15.26
C PRO A 68 -14.26 -8.48 -15.84
N ILE A 69 -13.11 -9.02 -15.42
CA ILE A 69 -12.49 -10.16 -16.07
C ILE A 69 -12.98 -11.49 -15.50
N SER A 70 -13.20 -11.57 -14.19
CA SER A 70 -13.69 -12.81 -13.56
C SER A 70 -15.14 -13.15 -13.91
N ASN A 71 -15.93 -12.16 -14.34
CA ASN A 71 -17.32 -12.33 -14.72
C ASN A 71 -17.52 -12.59 -16.23
N LEU A 72 -16.55 -12.19 -17.08
CA LEU A 72 -16.61 -12.45 -18.52
C LEU A 72 -16.21 -13.88 -18.90
N PHE A 73 -15.32 -14.49 -18.12
CA PHE A 73 -14.79 -15.81 -18.38
C PHE A 73 -14.93 -16.64 -17.12
N GLY A 74 -15.80 -17.66 -17.15
CA GLY A 74 -16.02 -18.57 -16.02
C GLY A 74 -14.69 -19.05 -15.42
N SER A 75 -14.67 -19.29 -14.11
CA SER A 75 -13.49 -19.69 -13.37
C SER A 75 -12.92 -21.02 -13.90
N GLY A 76 -11.86 -20.95 -14.68
CA GLY A 76 -11.05 -22.12 -15.00
C GLY A 76 -10.95 -22.54 -16.47
N ASP A 77 -11.77 -22.02 -17.37
CA ASP A 77 -11.70 -22.38 -18.78
C ASP A 77 -10.64 -21.56 -19.52
N LYS A 78 -9.83 -22.22 -20.34
CA LYS A 78 -8.93 -21.53 -21.25
C LYS A 78 -9.75 -20.73 -22.23
N ILE A 79 -9.61 -19.42 -22.26
CA ILE A 79 -10.35 -18.48 -23.11
C ILE A 79 -10.17 -18.72 -24.62
N THR A 80 -9.20 -19.54 -24.99
CA THR A 80 -8.91 -19.90 -26.38
C THR A 80 -9.63 -21.17 -26.83
N GLU A 81 -10.31 -21.90 -25.92
CA GLU A 81 -11.03 -23.13 -26.29
C GLU A 81 -12.46 -22.79 -26.74
N VAL A 82 -12.87 -23.36 -27.88
CA VAL A 82 -14.23 -23.22 -28.43
C VAL A 82 -15.11 -24.33 -27.82
N ALA A 83 -16.23 -23.96 -27.20
CA ALA A 83 -17.16 -24.92 -26.69
C ALA A 83 -17.82 -25.76 -27.85
N GLU A 84 -18.18 -27.01 -27.59
CA GLU A 84 -18.83 -27.84 -28.60
C GLU A 84 -20.10 -27.14 -29.14
N GLY A 85 -20.09 -26.84 -30.45
CA GLY A 85 -21.19 -26.15 -31.14
C GLY A 85 -21.04 -24.65 -31.35
N GLU A 86 -20.07 -24.01 -30.73
CA GLU A 86 -19.74 -22.61 -30.98
C GLU A 86 -18.76 -22.46 -32.16
N LYS A 87 -18.96 -21.42 -32.98
CA LYS A 87 -18.09 -21.13 -34.15
C LYS A 87 -16.91 -20.21 -33.79
N GLU A 88 -16.94 -19.58 -32.63
CA GLU A 88 -16.00 -18.53 -32.19
C GLU A 88 -15.71 -18.72 -30.71
N SER A 89 -14.44 -18.72 -30.34
CA SER A 89 -14.04 -18.77 -28.90
C SER A 89 -14.43 -17.48 -28.19
N PRO A 90 -14.58 -17.51 -26.84
CA PRO A 90 -14.83 -16.29 -26.06
C PRO A 90 -13.77 -15.20 -26.32
N PHE A 91 -12.51 -15.60 -26.49
CA PHE A 91 -11.42 -14.67 -26.79
C PHE A 91 -11.57 -14.03 -28.20
N GLU A 92 -11.84 -14.82 -29.22
CA GLU A 92 -12.06 -14.29 -30.59
C GLU A 92 -13.25 -13.33 -30.63
N ARG A 93 -14.33 -13.66 -29.88
CA ARG A 93 -15.49 -12.79 -29.71
C ARG A 93 -15.10 -11.44 -29.08
N SER A 94 -14.33 -11.46 -27.98
CA SER A 94 -13.86 -10.22 -27.34
C SER A 94 -12.96 -9.42 -28.27
N VAL A 95 -12.08 -10.07 -29.05
CA VAL A 95 -11.23 -9.38 -30.04
C VAL A 95 -12.07 -8.71 -31.10
N ARG A 96 -13.09 -9.39 -31.63
CA ARG A 96 -14.01 -8.83 -32.62
C ARG A 96 -14.80 -7.65 -32.04
N GLN A 97 -15.42 -7.83 -30.87
CA GLN A 97 -16.19 -6.77 -30.19
C GLN A 97 -15.34 -5.54 -29.85
N ALA A 98 -14.11 -5.74 -29.39
CA ALA A 98 -13.18 -4.63 -29.14
C ALA A 98 -12.87 -3.84 -30.42
N ASN A 99 -12.69 -4.53 -31.57
CA ASN A 99 -12.47 -3.88 -32.86
C ASN A 99 -13.74 -3.19 -33.40
N GLU A 100 -14.91 -3.65 -33.02
CA GLU A 100 -16.21 -3.03 -33.31
C GLU A 100 -16.52 -1.84 -32.39
N GLY A 101 -15.69 -1.59 -31.37
CA GLY A 101 -15.78 -0.41 -30.49
C GLY A 101 -16.27 -0.70 -29.08
N SER A 102 -16.42 -1.95 -28.67
CA SER A 102 -16.77 -2.29 -27.27
C SER A 102 -15.69 -1.79 -26.32
N LEU A 103 -16.04 -0.83 -25.46
CA LEU A 103 -15.16 -0.28 -24.44
C LEU A 103 -14.75 -1.37 -23.42
N GLU A 104 -15.69 -2.20 -23.01
CA GLU A 104 -15.47 -3.28 -22.03
C GLU A 104 -14.43 -4.28 -22.55
N ASP A 105 -14.56 -4.72 -23.80
CA ASP A 105 -13.63 -5.67 -24.40
C ASP A 105 -12.26 -5.02 -24.65
N GLN A 106 -12.21 -3.75 -25.04
CA GLN A 106 -10.95 -3.01 -25.17
C GLN A 106 -10.21 -2.91 -23.84
N MET A 107 -10.90 -2.57 -22.75
CA MET A 107 -10.33 -2.53 -21.41
C MET A 107 -9.87 -3.90 -20.92
N SER A 108 -10.69 -4.92 -21.14
CA SER A 108 -10.39 -6.30 -20.73
C SER A 108 -9.18 -6.86 -21.48
N LEU A 109 -9.11 -6.70 -22.80
CA LEU A 109 -7.97 -7.13 -23.62
C LEU A 109 -6.71 -6.34 -23.27
N GLY A 110 -6.84 -5.03 -23.04
CA GLY A 110 -5.73 -4.22 -22.54
C GLY A 110 -5.12 -4.78 -21.26
N TYR A 111 -5.96 -5.17 -20.30
CA TYR A 111 -5.54 -5.80 -19.06
C TYR A 111 -4.93 -7.19 -19.30
N MET A 112 -5.60 -8.06 -20.08
CA MET A 112 -5.14 -9.42 -20.33
C MET A 112 -3.75 -9.44 -20.97
N TYR A 113 -3.51 -8.60 -21.96
CA TYR A 113 -2.20 -8.48 -22.58
C TYR A 113 -1.15 -7.81 -21.68
N LEU A 114 -1.55 -6.88 -20.81
CA LEU A 114 -0.62 -6.23 -19.89
C LEU A 114 -0.03 -7.22 -18.86
N TYR A 115 -0.86 -8.13 -18.37
CA TYR A 115 -0.48 -9.05 -17.28
C TYR A 115 -0.29 -10.50 -17.72
N GLY A 116 -0.51 -10.84 -18.96
CA GLY A 116 -0.48 -12.23 -19.41
C GLY A 116 -1.59 -13.07 -18.76
N ALA A 117 -2.78 -12.50 -18.57
CA ALA A 117 -3.87 -13.14 -17.86
C ALA A 117 -4.66 -14.10 -18.75
N ASN A 118 -5.40 -15.05 -18.13
CA ASN A 118 -6.31 -16.00 -18.78
C ASN A 118 -5.62 -16.90 -19.84
N GLY A 119 -4.36 -17.25 -19.62
CA GLY A 119 -3.61 -18.13 -20.53
C GLY A 119 -2.98 -17.44 -21.74
N LEU A 120 -3.04 -16.11 -21.80
CA LEU A 120 -2.31 -15.33 -22.79
C LEU A 120 -0.91 -15.00 -22.28
N ASP A 121 0.04 -14.93 -23.19
CA ASP A 121 1.32 -14.32 -22.93
C ASP A 121 1.18 -12.78 -22.85
N ALA A 122 1.97 -12.16 -21.97
CA ALA A 122 2.02 -10.72 -21.86
C ALA A 122 2.52 -10.09 -23.17
N ASP A 123 1.78 -9.09 -23.67
CA ASP A 123 2.13 -8.35 -24.89
C ASP A 123 1.85 -6.86 -24.66
N MET A 124 2.90 -6.13 -24.31
CA MET A 124 2.79 -4.73 -23.90
C MET A 124 2.34 -3.81 -25.05
N GLU A 125 2.69 -4.14 -26.30
CA GLU A 125 2.27 -3.34 -27.47
C GLU A 125 0.78 -3.52 -27.76
N LYS A 126 0.26 -4.73 -27.64
CA LYS A 126 -1.18 -4.98 -27.73
C LYS A 126 -1.94 -4.34 -26.56
N ALA A 127 -1.44 -4.44 -25.34
CA ALA A 127 -2.03 -3.77 -24.18
C ALA A 127 -2.14 -2.27 -24.42
N PHE A 128 -1.07 -1.63 -24.87
CA PHE A 128 -1.06 -0.21 -25.24
C PHE A 128 -2.11 0.11 -26.30
N LYS A 129 -2.18 -0.67 -27.37
CA LYS A 129 -3.14 -0.47 -28.48
C LYS A 129 -4.60 -0.50 -27.98
N TYR A 130 -4.94 -1.49 -27.17
CA TYR A 130 -6.32 -1.62 -26.66
C TYR A 130 -6.67 -0.49 -25.68
N TYR A 131 -5.77 -0.10 -24.75
CA TYR A 131 -6.00 1.07 -23.92
C TYR A 131 -6.06 2.37 -24.71
N GLU A 132 -5.31 2.50 -25.82
CA GLU A 132 -5.43 3.66 -26.71
C GLU A 132 -6.79 3.71 -27.40
N MET A 133 -7.33 2.57 -27.85
CA MET A 133 -8.67 2.48 -28.43
C MET A 133 -9.74 2.88 -27.42
N ALA A 134 -9.66 2.37 -26.19
CA ALA A 134 -10.58 2.70 -25.10
C ALA A 134 -10.50 4.19 -24.70
N ALA A 135 -9.31 4.75 -24.58
CA ALA A 135 -9.12 6.16 -24.22
C ALA A 135 -9.65 7.14 -25.29
N LYS A 136 -9.71 6.75 -26.55
CA LYS A 136 -10.34 7.54 -27.64
C LYS A 136 -11.85 7.72 -27.45
N GLN A 137 -12.49 6.85 -26.64
CA GLN A 137 -13.90 6.96 -26.28
C GLN A 137 -14.14 7.90 -25.09
N ASN A 138 -13.11 8.61 -24.63
CA ASN A 138 -13.13 9.51 -23.47
C ASN A 138 -13.44 8.81 -22.15
N ASP A 139 -13.16 7.50 -22.04
CA ASP A 139 -13.26 6.80 -20.76
C ASP A 139 -12.12 7.23 -19.81
N PRO A 140 -12.44 7.73 -18.60
CA PRO A 140 -11.43 8.26 -17.68
C PRO A 140 -10.52 7.18 -17.10
N ILE A 141 -10.99 5.93 -17.00
CA ILE A 141 -10.15 4.81 -16.51
C ILE A 141 -9.16 4.42 -17.61
N ALA A 142 -9.62 4.32 -18.87
CA ALA A 142 -8.74 4.04 -20.00
C ALA A 142 -7.68 5.13 -20.19
N MET A 143 -8.07 6.41 -20.03
CA MET A 143 -7.12 7.52 -20.08
C MET A 143 -6.08 7.46 -18.97
N ASN A 144 -6.47 7.12 -17.74
CA ASN A 144 -5.54 6.92 -16.63
C ASN A 144 -4.56 5.78 -16.93
N ASN A 145 -5.05 4.65 -17.44
CA ASN A 145 -4.20 3.50 -17.76
C ASN A 145 -3.25 3.81 -18.93
N LEU A 146 -3.74 4.43 -19.98
CA LEU A 146 -2.90 4.87 -21.10
C LEU A 146 -1.85 5.91 -20.66
N GLY A 147 -2.23 6.82 -19.77
CA GLY A 147 -1.31 7.78 -19.13
C GLY A 147 -0.18 7.08 -18.39
N SER A 148 -0.50 6.02 -17.65
CA SER A 148 0.49 5.20 -16.92
C SER A 148 1.43 4.45 -17.87
N LEU A 149 0.93 3.95 -19.00
CA LEU A 149 1.76 3.32 -20.04
C LEU A 149 2.72 4.33 -20.69
N TYR A 150 2.27 5.54 -21.02
CA TYR A 150 3.16 6.60 -21.53
C TYR A 150 4.18 7.05 -20.48
N PHE A 151 3.78 7.18 -19.21
CA PHE A 151 4.67 7.57 -18.12
C PHE A 151 5.81 6.56 -17.92
N SER A 152 5.48 5.28 -18.00
CA SER A 152 6.40 4.17 -17.79
C SER A 152 7.17 3.75 -19.03
N GLY A 153 6.63 4.00 -20.23
CA GLY A 153 7.16 3.50 -21.49
C GLY A 153 6.85 2.03 -21.71
N ILE A 154 5.69 1.55 -21.23
CA ILE A 154 5.24 0.17 -21.40
C ILE A 154 4.46 0.07 -22.72
N GLY A 155 4.90 -0.79 -23.64
CA GLY A 155 4.31 -0.96 -24.96
C GLY A 155 4.49 0.25 -25.90
N THR A 156 5.17 1.30 -25.44
CA THR A 156 5.43 2.53 -26.17
C THR A 156 6.69 3.24 -25.63
N LYS A 157 7.14 4.28 -26.33
CA LYS A 157 8.19 5.16 -25.78
C LYS A 157 7.62 6.04 -24.67
N LYS A 158 8.41 6.26 -23.62
CA LYS A 158 8.08 7.19 -22.55
C LYS A 158 7.73 8.57 -23.11
N ASN A 159 6.60 9.12 -22.64
CA ASN A 159 6.17 10.46 -23.03
C ASN A 159 5.42 11.12 -21.86
N TYR A 160 6.16 11.91 -21.09
CA TYR A 160 5.62 12.57 -19.91
C TYR A 160 4.54 13.60 -20.21
N ASP A 161 4.64 14.31 -21.35
CA ASP A 161 3.65 15.32 -21.75
C ASP A 161 2.30 14.66 -22.07
N LYS A 162 2.32 13.55 -22.81
CA LYS A 162 1.10 12.78 -23.09
C LYS A 162 0.52 12.17 -21.82
N ALA A 163 1.35 11.63 -20.94
CA ALA A 163 0.90 11.08 -19.66
C ALA A 163 0.22 12.17 -18.82
N LEU A 164 0.86 13.33 -18.68
CA LEU A 164 0.33 14.47 -17.92
C LEU A 164 -1.02 14.95 -18.49
N SER A 165 -1.12 15.07 -19.82
CA SER A 165 -2.36 15.46 -20.51
C SER A 165 -3.50 14.46 -20.27
N LEU A 166 -3.19 13.17 -20.36
CA LEU A 166 -4.17 12.08 -20.12
C LEU A 166 -4.63 12.03 -18.67
N PHE A 167 -3.71 12.12 -17.71
CA PHE A 167 -4.07 12.18 -16.30
C PHE A 167 -4.90 13.43 -15.97
N ALA A 168 -4.54 14.59 -16.51
CA ALA A 168 -5.30 15.82 -16.30
C ALA A 168 -6.74 15.66 -16.80
N LYS A 169 -6.92 15.18 -18.05
CA LYS A 169 -8.25 14.96 -18.63
C LYS A 169 -9.05 13.89 -17.88
N ALA A 170 -8.43 12.78 -17.50
CA ALA A 170 -9.07 11.74 -16.70
C ALA A 170 -9.50 12.28 -15.31
N SER A 171 -8.65 13.08 -14.66
CA SER A 171 -8.96 13.76 -13.41
C SER A 171 -10.14 14.73 -13.54
N GLU A 172 -10.19 15.51 -14.62
CA GLU A 172 -11.33 16.40 -14.90
C GLU A 172 -12.64 15.63 -15.06
N LEU A 173 -12.58 14.43 -15.65
CA LEU A 173 -13.70 13.51 -15.80
C LEU A 173 -14.03 12.71 -14.53
N GLY A 174 -13.38 13.01 -13.42
CA GLY A 174 -13.70 12.43 -12.10
C GLY A 174 -12.92 11.17 -11.73
N ASN A 175 -11.88 10.80 -12.48
CA ASN A 175 -11.03 9.66 -12.08
C ASN A 175 -10.11 10.07 -10.92
N ASP A 176 -10.34 9.48 -9.75
CA ASP A 176 -9.58 9.77 -8.52
C ASP A 176 -8.14 9.28 -8.59
N ASN A 177 -7.89 8.15 -9.23
CA ASN A 177 -6.54 7.63 -9.44
C ASN A 177 -5.73 8.52 -10.38
N ALA A 178 -6.37 9.09 -11.40
CA ALA A 178 -5.70 10.07 -12.26
C ALA A 178 -5.36 11.35 -11.50
N SER A 179 -6.25 11.80 -10.59
CA SER A 179 -5.96 12.93 -9.70
C SER A 179 -4.77 12.62 -8.79
N LEU A 180 -4.74 11.42 -8.21
CA LEU A 180 -3.63 10.94 -7.39
C LEU A 180 -2.31 10.88 -8.17
N ASN A 181 -2.32 10.26 -9.35
CA ASN A 181 -1.13 10.14 -10.21
C ASN A 181 -0.59 11.52 -10.62
N LEU A 182 -1.49 12.43 -10.98
CA LEU A 182 -1.14 13.80 -11.32
C LEU A 182 -0.53 14.56 -10.15
N ALA A 183 -1.05 14.38 -8.93
CA ALA A 183 -0.48 14.94 -7.71
C ALA A 183 0.97 14.49 -7.50
N PHE A 184 1.23 13.19 -7.60
CA PHE A 184 2.59 12.66 -7.47
C PHE A 184 3.53 13.19 -8.58
N ILE A 185 3.03 13.33 -9.82
CA ILE A 185 3.84 13.91 -10.91
C ILE A 185 4.22 15.36 -10.58
N TYR A 186 3.30 16.15 -10.03
CA TYR A 186 3.65 17.52 -9.59
C TYR A 186 4.71 17.54 -8.50
N LEU A 187 4.76 16.53 -7.62
CA LEU A 187 5.77 16.40 -6.58
C LEU A 187 7.10 15.81 -7.06
N THR A 188 7.14 15.10 -8.19
CA THR A 188 8.37 14.50 -8.74
C THR A 188 9.22 15.47 -9.55
N GLY A 189 8.69 16.62 -9.92
CA GLY A 189 9.37 17.62 -10.74
C GLY A 189 10.42 18.44 -9.99
N ALA A 190 10.71 19.63 -10.49
CA ALA A 190 11.70 20.52 -9.86
C ALA A 190 11.38 20.77 -8.38
N ALA A 191 12.32 20.42 -7.52
CA ALA A 191 12.19 20.52 -6.08
C ALA A 191 11.69 21.92 -5.65
N LYS A 192 10.76 21.94 -4.69
CA LYS A 192 10.35 23.12 -3.94
C LYS A 192 9.64 24.24 -4.73
N ASP A 193 8.84 23.85 -5.74
CA ASP A 193 7.98 24.81 -6.43
C ASP A 193 6.63 24.95 -5.68
N PRO A 194 6.35 26.09 -5.02
CA PRO A 194 5.12 26.28 -4.23
C PRO A 194 3.84 26.13 -5.07
N VAL A 195 3.88 26.52 -6.35
CA VAL A 195 2.72 26.43 -7.24
C VAL A 195 2.38 24.96 -7.57
N ARG A 196 3.41 24.16 -7.84
CA ARG A 196 3.24 22.72 -8.07
C ARG A 196 2.80 21.99 -6.81
N ASN A 197 3.40 22.33 -5.67
CA ASN A 197 3.03 21.78 -4.37
C ASN A 197 1.56 22.06 -4.04
N LYS A 198 1.09 23.30 -4.27
CA LYS A 198 -0.34 23.64 -4.09
C LYS A 198 -1.23 22.83 -5.00
N LYS A 199 -0.89 22.70 -6.30
CA LYS A 199 -1.65 21.86 -7.22
C LYS A 199 -1.69 20.39 -6.79
N ALA A 200 -0.58 19.85 -6.31
CA ALA A 200 -0.54 18.49 -5.79
C ALA A 200 -1.46 18.32 -4.57
N PHE A 201 -1.44 19.28 -3.65
CA PHE A 201 -2.31 19.29 -2.48
C PHE A 201 -3.80 19.31 -2.88
N ASP A 202 -4.20 20.21 -3.78
CA ASP A 202 -5.58 20.32 -4.28
C ASP A 202 -6.04 19.03 -4.96
N LEU A 203 -5.14 18.34 -5.66
CA LEU A 203 -5.42 17.05 -6.30
C LEU A 203 -5.54 15.90 -5.27
N PHE A 204 -4.78 15.93 -4.18
CA PHE A 204 -5.00 15.01 -3.08
C PHE A 204 -6.35 15.24 -2.42
N GLU A 205 -6.76 16.51 -2.19
CA GLU A 205 -8.11 16.81 -1.68
C GLU A 205 -9.19 16.25 -2.60
N LYS A 206 -9.07 16.48 -3.91
CA LYS A 206 -10.01 15.95 -4.90
C LYS A 206 -10.09 14.43 -4.89
N SER A 207 -8.95 13.75 -4.85
CA SER A 207 -8.88 12.29 -4.82
C SER A 207 -9.41 11.72 -3.50
N GLN A 208 -9.14 12.37 -2.38
CA GLN A 208 -9.66 11.98 -1.06
C GLN A 208 -11.18 12.10 -0.98
N GLN A 209 -11.78 13.16 -1.56
CA GLN A 209 -13.23 13.34 -1.63
C GLN A 209 -13.93 12.20 -2.37
N ALA A 210 -13.24 11.55 -3.32
CA ALA A 210 -13.70 10.34 -3.98
C ALA A 210 -13.41 9.05 -3.19
N GLY A 211 -12.86 9.15 -1.96
CA GLY A 211 -12.61 8.03 -1.07
C GLY A 211 -11.23 7.37 -1.19
N ASN A 212 -10.30 7.97 -1.94
CA ASN A 212 -8.97 7.40 -2.14
C ASN A 212 -8.14 7.44 -0.85
N LYS A 213 -7.78 6.28 -0.33
CA LYS A 213 -7.07 6.14 0.95
C LYS A 213 -5.60 6.55 0.90
N ILE A 214 -4.96 6.51 -0.26
CA ILE A 214 -3.59 7.01 -0.42
C ILE A 214 -3.61 8.54 -0.35
N ALA A 215 -4.55 9.19 -1.03
CA ALA A 215 -4.73 10.64 -0.96
C ALA A 215 -5.08 11.09 0.47
N GLU A 216 -5.91 10.33 1.17
CA GLU A 216 -6.22 10.56 2.59
C GLU A 216 -4.97 10.53 3.48
N PHE A 217 -4.11 9.51 3.30
CA PHE A 217 -2.82 9.45 3.98
C PHE A 217 -1.92 10.65 3.64
N MET A 218 -1.81 11.01 2.36
CA MET A 218 -0.96 12.12 1.92
C MET A 218 -1.42 13.46 2.49
N LEU A 219 -2.73 13.70 2.56
CA LEU A 219 -3.30 14.89 3.22
C LEU A 219 -3.00 14.90 4.73
N GLY A 220 -3.22 13.76 5.40
CA GLY A 220 -2.88 13.63 6.82
C GLY A 220 -1.41 13.93 7.10
N TYR A 221 -0.52 13.43 6.24
CA TYR A 221 0.91 13.69 6.35
C TYR A 221 1.27 15.15 6.01
N ALA A 222 0.58 15.76 5.05
CA ALA A 222 0.73 17.19 4.74
C ALA A 222 0.37 18.07 5.94
N TYR A 223 -0.73 17.81 6.63
CA TYR A 223 -1.10 18.51 7.87
C TYR A 223 -0.12 18.22 9.02
N TYR A 224 0.40 16.99 9.11
CA TYR A 224 1.41 16.62 10.11
C TYR A 224 2.71 17.42 9.95
N LYS A 225 3.14 17.64 8.72
CA LYS A 225 4.40 18.30 8.37
C LYS A 225 4.28 19.80 8.16
N GLY A 226 3.08 20.33 7.96
CA GLY A 226 2.86 21.70 7.51
C GLY A 226 3.25 21.91 6.03
N PHE A 227 2.91 20.95 5.17
CA PHE A 227 3.17 21.02 3.75
C PHE A 227 2.00 21.71 3.04
N VAL A 228 2.26 22.86 2.41
CA VAL A 228 1.29 23.75 1.73
C VAL A 228 0.30 24.43 2.70
N VAL A 229 -0.04 23.79 3.78
CA VAL A 229 -0.93 24.25 4.86
C VAL A 229 -0.15 24.37 6.16
N ASP A 230 -0.67 25.12 7.12
CA ASP A 230 -0.08 25.14 8.46
C ASP A 230 -0.20 23.79 9.15
N VAL A 231 0.75 23.49 10.05
CA VAL A 231 0.71 22.28 10.87
C VAL A 231 -0.61 22.23 11.63
N ASN A 232 -1.34 21.16 11.45
CA ASN A 232 -2.58 20.88 12.17
C ASN A 232 -2.66 19.40 12.56
N TYR A 233 -2.23 19.13 13.79
CA TYR A 233 -2.18 17.74 14.28
C TYR A 233 -3.56 17.10 14.46
N ALA A 234 -4.63 17.88 14.67
CA ALA A 234 -5.97 17.34 14.78
C ALA A 234 -6.47 16.79 13.41
N GLU A 235 -6.28 17.56 12.33
CA GLU A 235 -6.59 17.08 10.98
C GLU A 235 -5.62 15.94 10.57
N ALA A 236 -4.33 16.05 10.91
CA ALA A 236 -3.38 14.98 10.68
C ALA A 236 -3.82 13.67 11.33
N TYR A 237 -4.17 13.70 12.62
CA TYR A 237 -4.65 12.51 13.33
C TYR A 237 -5.89 11.91 12.69
N LYS A 238 -6.88 12.72 12.31
CA LYS A 238 -8.11 12.27 11.67
C LYS A 238 -7.82 11.49 10.37
N TYR A 239 -7.10 12.10 9.45
CA TYR A 239 -6.79 11.48 8.15
C TYR A 239 -5.84 10.26 8.29
N ILE A 240 -4.79 10.38 9.11
CA ILE A 240 -3.83 9.29 9.34
C ILE A 240 -4.52 8.08 9.99
N LYS A 241 -5.41 8.30 10.96
CA LYS A 241 -6.15 7.23 11.62
C LYS A 241 -7.02 6.45 10.64
N GLU A 242 -7.72 7.12 9.74
CA GLU A 242 -8.56 6.47 8.73
C GLU A 242 -7.71 5.66 7.72
N ALA A 243 -6.57 6.21 7.30
CA ALA A 243 -5.66 5.52 6.39
C ALA A 243 -4.93 4.32 7.05
N ALA A 244 -4.69 4.39 8.37
CA ALA A 244 -4.00 3.36 9.13
C ALA A 244 -4.90 2.16 9.50
N ASN A 245 -6.22 2.33 9.50
CA ASN A 245 -7.17 1.34 10.01
C ASN A 245 -8.10 0.79 8.92
N GLY A 246 -9.03 -0.06 9.33
CA GLY A 246 -10.03 -0.66 8.45
C GLY A 246 -9.40 -1.51 7.34
N LYS A 247 -9.91 -1.39 6.13
CA LYS A 247 -9.42 -2.13 4.94
C LYS A 247 -8.15 -1.52 4.34
N ALA A 248 -7.83 -0.27 4.63
CA ALA A 248 -6.67 0.42 4.07
C ALA A 248 -5.36 -0.11 4.66
N GLN A 249 -5.23 -0.08 5.96
CA GLN A 249 -4.07 -0.58 6.72
C GLN A 249 -2.73 -0.19 6.10
N ILE A 250 -2.58 1.09 5.70
CA ILE A 250 -1.32 1.58 5.11
C ILE A 250 -0.26 1.57 6.20
N ASP A 251 0.83 0.85 5.98
CA ASP A 251 1.91 0.67 6.95
C ASP A 251 2.59 1.98 7.36
N GLU A 252 2.82 2.88 6.42
CA GLU A 252 3.36 4.22 6.73
C GLU A 252 2.38 5.09 7.51
N ALA A 253 1.07 4.93 7.28
CA ALA A 253 0.06 5.60 8.08
C ALA A 253 0.04 5.06 9.52
N GLN A 254 0.18 3.73 9.70
CA GLN A 254 0.30 3.12 11.02
C GLN A 254 1.55 3.61 11.76
N LEU A 255 2.68 3.75 11.07
CA LEU A 255 3.91 4.32 11.63
C LEU A 255 3.71 5.76 12.12
N VAL A 256 3.11 6.63 11.30
CA VAL A 256 2.83 8.02 11.68
C VAL A 256 1.79 8.11 12.80
N LEU A 257 0.78 7.24 12.78
CA LEU A 257 -0.23 7.15 13.85
C LEU A 257 0.42 6.79 15.20
N ALA A 258 1.39 5.89 15.20
CA ALA A 258 2.14 5.54 16.39
C ALA A 258 2.92 6.74 16.95
N ASP A 259 3.55 7.54 16.08
CA ASP A 259 4.23 8.78 16.49
C ASP A 259 3.24 9.82 17.08
N LEU A 260 2.03 9.95 16.49
CA LEU A 260 0.98 10.83 17.00
C LEU A 260 0.53 10.42 18.41
N TYR A 261 0.29 9.10 18.63
CA TYR A 261 -0.04 8.57 19.95
C TYR A 261 1.09 8.72 20.97
N THR A 262 2.35 8.49 20.56
CA THR A 262 3.52 8.60 21.44
C THR A 262 3.70 10.01 21.94
N LYS A 263 3.46 11.01 21.09
CA LYS A 263 3.67 12.43 21.40
C LYS A 263 2.41 13.15 21.88
N GLY A 264 1.22 12.54 21.78
CA GLY A 264 -0.07 13.18 22.07
C GLY A 264 -0.39 14.32 21.11
N LEU A 265 -0.03 14.19 19.83
CA LEU A 265 -0.26 15.22 18.81
C LEU A 265 -1.61 14.98 18.11
N GLY A 266 -2.52 15.95 18.23
CA GLY A 266 -3.87 15.83 17.67
C GLY A 266 -4.79 14.82 18.36
N THR A 267 -4.27 14.12 19.37
CA THR A 267 -4.97 13.14 20.21
C THR A 267 -4.35 13.09 21.59
N VAL A 268 -5.00 12.44 22.54
CA VAL A 268 -4.41 12.18 23.86
C VAL A 268 -3.25 11.20 23.71
N GLN A 269 -2.14 11.47 24.41
CA GLN A 269 -1.00 10.56 24.47
C GLN A 269 -1.45 9.16 24.95
N ASN A 270 -1.09 8.13 24.18
CA ASN A 270 -1.48 6.74 24.49
C ASN A 270 -0.40 5.77 24.02
N TYR A 271 0.43 5.34 24.95
CA TYR A 271 1.55 4.44 24.67
C TYR A 271 1.10 3.04 24.23
N ALA A 272 0.01 2.51 24.78
CA ALA A 272 -0.51 1.20 24.36
C ALA A 272 -0.96 1.24 22.88
N SER A 273 -1.68 2.29 22.49
CA SER A 273 -2.08 2.51 21.08
C SER A 273 -0.86 2.76 20.18
N ALA A 274 0.16 3.45 20.66
CA ALA A 274 1.40 3.68 19.92
C ALA A 274 2.13 2.36 19.62
N VAL A 275 2.34 1.51 20.64
CA VAL A 275 2.98 0.20 20.48
C VAL A 275 2.17 -0.70 19.54
N LYS A 276 0.83 -0.71 19.65
CA LYS A 276 -0.04 -1.45 18.74
C LYS A 276 0.13 -0.98 17.28
N ALA A 277 0.19 0.32 17.05
CA ALA A 277 0.36 0.87 15.70
C ALA A 277 1.77 0.61 15.14
N TYR A 278 2.83 0.74 15.94
CA TYR A 278 4.19 0.35 15.52
C TYR A 278 4.25 -1.13 15.15
N ARG A 279 3.63 -2.01 15.97
CA ARG A 279 3.57 -3.44 15.71
C ARG A 279 2.84 -3.75 14.40
N ALA A 280 1.70 -3.10 14.15
CA ALA A 280 0.95 -3.28 12.93
C ALA A 280 1.77 -2.90 11.68
N ALA A 281 2.49 -1.78 11.72
CA ALA A 281 3.40 -1.37 10.65
C ALA A 281 4.59 -2.34 10.48
N ALA A 282 5.18 -2.80 11.61
CA ALA A 282 6.29 -3.75 11.62
C ALA A 282 5.89 -5.11 11.02
N ASN A 283 4.70 -5.63 11.35
CA ASN A 283 4.17 -6.87 10.79
C ASN A 283 3.99 -6.78 9.26
N GLN A 284 3.72 -5.60 8.74
CA GLN A 284 3.70 -5.37 7.29
C GLN A 284 5.11 -5.25 6.67
N GLY A 285 6.16 -5.33 7.47
CA GLY A 285 7.55 -5.20 7.02
C GLY A 285 8.01 -3.76 6.82
N ASN A 286 7.36 -2.79 7.49
CA ASN A 286 7.86 -1.41 7.53
C ASN A 286 9.14 -1.36 8.38
N MET A 287 10.27 -1.12 7.74
CA MET A 287 11.58 -1.23 8.37
C MET A 287 11.81 -0.15 9.43
N GLU A 288 11.28 1.06 9.22
CA GLU A 288 11.36 2.14 10.21
C GLU A 288 10.53 1.79 11.44
N ALA A 289 9.36 1.18 11.27
CA ALA A 289 8.54 0.72 12.38
C ALA A 289 9.21 -0.43 13.16
N ILE A 290 9.86 -1.37 12.45
CA ILE A 290 10.64 -2.45 13.07
C ILE A 290 11.73 -1.86 13.98
N LEU A 291 12.49 -0.87 13.50
CA LEU A 291 13.54 -0.21 14.28
C LEU A 291 12.98 0.54 15.49
N LYS A 292 11.92 1.33 15.29
CA LYS A 292 11.30 2.08 16.38
C LYS A 292 10.72 1.14 17.44
N LEU A 293 10.10 0.04 17.02
CA LEU A 293 9.58 -0.96 17.95
C LEU A 293 10.70 -1.67 18.72
N ALA A 294 11.83 -1.97 18.06
CA ALA A 294 13.02 -2.49 18.72
C ALA A 294 13.57 -1.54 19.77
N ASP A 295 13.69 -0.24 19.44
CA ASP A 295 14.13 0.81 20.39
C ASP A 295 13.16 0.90 21.59
N VAL A 296 11.86 0.81 21.34
CA VAL A 296 10.81 0.84 22.38
C VAL A 296 10.95 -0.34 23.36
N TYR A 297 11.12 -1.56 22.85
CA TYR A 297 11.31 -2.75 23.70
C TYR A 297 12.66 -2.77 24.40
N ALA A 298 13.71 -2.29 23.76
CA ALA A 298 15.04 -2.20 24.37
C ALA A 298 15.08 -1.19 25.54
N ALA A 299 14.40 -0.07 25.38
CA ALA A 299 14.39 1.01 26.37
C ALA A 299 13.41 0.73 27.53
N GLY A 300 12.29 0.07 27.28
CA GLY A 300 11.26 -0.15 28.29
C GLY A 300 10.55 1.12 28.78
N THR A 301 10.54 2.19 27.98
CA THR A 301 10.06 3.51 28.42
C THR A 301 8.56 3.71 28.27
N ILE A 302 7.96 3.13 27.23
CA ILE A 302 6.52 3.25 26.93
C ILE A 302 5.79 1.91 26.96
N THR A 303 6.52 0.81 27.15
CA THR A 303 6.03 -0.55 27.37
C THR A 303 7.07 -1.27 28.24
N PRO A 304 6.75 -2.38 28.93
CA PRO A 304 7.75 -3.16 29.63
C PRO A 304 8.92 -3.55 28.72
N GLN A 305 10.13 -3.48 29.26
CA GLN A 305 11.34 -3.88 28.54
C GLN A 305 11.25 -5.35 28.11
N ASN A 306 11.61 -5.61 26.85
CA ASN A 306 11.67 -6.98 26.31
C ASN A 306 12.89 -7.11 25.39
N LEU A 307 14.02 -7.56 25.97
CA LEU A 307 15.28 -7.66 25.23
C LEU A 307 15.22 -8.74 24.13
N VAL A 308 14.44 -9.81 24.33
CA VAL A 308 14.26 -10.87 23.31
C VAL A 308 13.60 -10.31 22.06
N LEU A 309 12.50 -9.57 22.19
CA LEU A 309 11.84 -8.92 21.04
C LEU A 309 12.71 -7.83 20.45
N ALA A 310 13.37 -7.01 21.27
CA ALA A 310 14.27 -5.96 20.79
C ALA A 310 15.39 -6.54 19.92
N HIS A 311 16.06 -7.58 20.42
CA HIS A 311 17.13 -8.28 19.69
C HIS A 311 16.60 -8.90 18.38
N ALA A 312 15.46 -9.59 18.42
CA ALA A 312 14.86 -10.18 17.22
C ALA A 312 14.57 -9.13 16.14
N LEU A 313 13.98 -8.00 16.52
CA LEU A 313 13.65 -6.90 15.59
C LEU A 313 14.91 -6.22 15.03
N TYR A 314 15.93 -5.98 15.85
CA TYR A 314 17.22 -5.49 15.35
C TYR A 314 17.88 -6.50 14.41
N ASN A 315 17.76 -7.81 14.68
CA ASN A 315 18.31 -8.84 13.81
C ASN A 315 17.61 -8.86 12.44
N ILE A 316 16.27 -8.70 12.41
CA ILE A 316 15.50 -8.54 11.17
C ILE A 316 15.98 -7.32 10.38
N ALA A 317 16.16 -6.17 11.05
CA ALA A 317 16.61 -4.96 10.40
C ALA A 317 18.08 -5.06 9.91
N ALA A 318 18.96 -5.69 10.69
CA ALA A 318 20.35 -5.94 10.33
C ALA A 318 20.48 -6.83 9.08
N ALA A 319 19.58 -7.82 8.91
CA ALA A 319 19.52 -8.66 7.72
C ALA A 319 19.17 -7.87 6.44
N GLN A 320 18.62 -6.66 6.58
CA GLN A 320 18.38 -5.72 5.48
C GLN A 320 19.53 -4.69 5.31
N ASN A 321 20.71 -4.98 5.85
CA ASN A 321 21.92 -4.15 5.77
C ASN A 321 21.81 -2.81 6.52
N ILE A 322 21.01 -2.72 7.57
CA ILE A 322 20.94 -1.54 8.43
C ILE A 322 22.04 -1.65 9.51
N THR A 323 23.12 -0.91 9.33
CA THR A 323 24.34 -1.00 10.17
C THR A 323 24.06 -0.72 11.63
N ASP A 324 23.31 0.33 11.94
CA ASP A 324 22.94 0.69 13.32
C ASP A 324 22.15 -0.42 14.02
N ALA A 325 21.32 -1.15 13.29
CA ALA A 325 20.57 -2.26 13.85
C ALA A 325 21.49 -3.42 14.27
N ALA A 326 22.51 -3.73 13.44
CA ALA A 326 23.48 -4.75 13.77
C ALA A 326 24.25 -4.39 15.04
N GLN A 327 24.70 -3.14 15.16
CA GLN A 327 25.40 -2.67 16.35
C GLN A 327 24.50 -2.76 17.61
N LYS A 328 23.27 -2.25 17.54
CA LYS A 328 22.32 -2.30 18.66
C LYS A 328 21.97 -3.72 19.07
N ARG A 329 21.82 -4.65 18.09
CA ARG A 329 21.65 -6.06 18.35
C ARG A 329 22.82 -6.63 19.16
N ASP A 330 24.05 -6.35 18.72
CA ASP A 330 25.26 -6.89 19.33
C ASP A 330 25.49 -6.34 20.75
N GLU A 331 25.11 -5.09 21.00
CA GLU A 331 25.09 -4.49 22.36
C GLU A 331 24.10 -5.22 23.32
N LEU A 332 23.04 -5.83 22.80
CA LEU A 332 22.11 -6.62 23.61
C LEU A 332 22.68 -8.02 23.92
N ASN A 333 23.54 -8.58 23.08
CA ASN A 333 24.15 -9.90 23.33
C ASN A 333 24.87 -9.96 24.69
N GLU A 334 25.48 -8.85 25.11
CA GLU A 334 26.20 -8.76 26.40
C GLU A 334 25.26 -8.76 27.62
N LYS A 335 23.96 -8.48 27.41
CA LYS A 335 22.95 -8.32 28.46
C LYS A 335 21.98 -9.50 28.55
N MET A 336 22.06 -10.45 27.61
CA MET A 336 21.09 -11.54 27.46
C MET A 336 21.73 -12.88 27.77
N GLN A 337 20.93 -13.81 28.33
CA GLN A 337 21.32 -15.18 28.53
C GLN A 337 21.24 -15.97 27.20
N LEU A 338 21.95 -17.11 27.13
CA LEU A 338 22.00 -17.93 25.92
C LEU A 338 20.61 -18.39 25.44
N GLU A 339 19.73 -18.73 26.36
CA GLU A 339 18.34 -19.12 26.05
C GLU A 339 17.55 -17.96 25.45
N GLU A 340 17.68 -16.75 26.00
CA GLU A 340 17.04 -15.54 25.48
C GLU A 340 17.55 -15.20 24.07
N LEU A 341 18.87 -15.32 23.84
CA LEU A 341 19.48 -15.12 22.51
C LEU A 341 18.95 -16.14 21.49
N THR A 342 18.84 -17.40 21.90
CA THR A 342 18.31 -18.47 21.04
C THR A 342 16.86 -18.17 20.66
N ASN A 343 16.02 -17.80 21.63
CA ASN A 343 14.63 -17.42 21.38
C ASN A 343 14.51 -16.20 20.48
N ALA A 344 15.35 -15.19 20.66
CA ALA A 344 15.38 -14.00 19.82
C ALA A 344 15.77 -14.33 18.36
N GLN A 345 16.77 -15.21 18.17
CA GLN A 345 17.18 -15.67 16.84
C GLN A 345 16.08 -16.46 16.14
N MET A 346 15.42 -17.38 16.87
CA MET A 346 14.28 -18.13 16.34
C MET A 346 13.12 -17.21 15.95
N THR A 347 12.80 -16.21 16.76
CA THR A 347 11.77 -15.21 16.47
C THR A 347 12.11 -14.45 15.19
N ALA A 348 13.36 -14.01 15.02
CA ALA A 348 13.79 -13.32 13.82
C ALA A 348 13.74 -14.21 12.56
N GLN A 349 14.16 -15.47 12.67
CA GLN A 349 14.13 -16.43 11.56
C GLN A 349 12.70 -16.75 11.07
N ASN A 350 11.76 -16.80 12.01
CA ASN A 350 10.37 -17.12 11.73
C ASN A 350 9.55 -15.89 11.27
N PHE A 351 10.11 -14.71 11.37
CA PHE A 351 9.42 -13.48 10.95
C PHE A 351 9.09 -13.49 9.45
N LYS A 352 7.83 -13.29 9.13
CA LYS A 352 7.34 -13.10 7.77
C LYS A 352 6.46 -11.85 7.73
N SER A 353 6.83 -10.87 6.90
CA SER A 353 5.98 -9.69 6.72
C SER A 353 4.70 -10.03 5.96
N SER A 354 3.58 -9.47 6.40
CA SER A 354 2.26 -9.63 5.77
C SER A 354 1.70 -8.24 5.43
N PRO A 355 2.18 -7.60 4.35
CA PRO A 355 1.68 -6.29 3.94
C PRO A 355 0.26 -6.37 3.41
N SER A 356 -0.58 -5.39 3.77
CA SER A 356 -1.91 -5.23 3.19
C SER A 356 -1.84 -5.07 1.67
N GLU A 357 -2.94 -5.35 0.97
CA GLU A 357 -2.98 -5.20 -0.49
C GLU A 357 -2.69 -3.75 -0.91
N LEU A 358 -3.19 -2.78 -0.14
CA LEU A 358 -2.92 -1.37 -0.42
C LEU A 358 -1.46 -1.00 -0.16
N THR A 359 -0.83 -1.52 0.90
CA THR A 359 0.61 -1.37 1.15
C THR A 359 1.45 -1.97 0.02
N LYS A 360 1.08 -3.17 -0.47
CA LYS A 360 1.74 -3.79 -1.64
C LYS A 360 1.63 -2.89 -2.87
N TYR A 361 0.43 -2.41 -3.16
CA TYR A 361 0.19 -1.49 -4.29
C TYR A 361 1.01 -0.20 -4.18
N ILE A 362 1.03 0.44 -2.99
CA ILE A 362 1.83 1.65 -2.75
C ILE A 362 3.31 1.39 -3.02
N ARG A 363 3.86 0.32 -2.46
CA ARG A 363 5.28 -0.02 -2.63
C ARG A 363 5.65 -0.30 -4.08
N GLN A 364 4.79 -0.96 -4.83
CA GLN A 364 5.00 -1.26 -6.26
C GLN A 364 4.90 -0.01 -7.13
N THR A 365 3.95 0.87 -6.84
CA THR A 365 3.62 2.01 -7.69
C THR A 365 4.42 3.26 -7.33
N TYR A 366 4.56 3.55 -6.04
CA TYR A 366 5.15 4.80 -5.53
C TYR A 366 6.44 4.60 -4.74
N GLY A 367 6.83 3.36 -4.47
CA GLY A 367 8.02 3.01 -3.70
C GLY A 367 7.76 2.79 -2.21
N TYR A 368 8.81 2.37 -1.50
CA TYR A 368 8.72 1.99 -0.09
C TYR A 368 8.49 3.15 0.89
N ASN A 369 8.73 4.39 0.48
CA ASN A 369 8.54 5.56 1.34
C ASN A 369 7.81 6.67 0.58
N ILE A 370 6.48 6.56 0.55
CA ILE A 370 5.61 7.53 -0.14
C ILE A 370 5.65 8.92 0.52
N ARG A 371 6.00 9.02 1.81
CA ARG A 371 6.15 10.29 2.53
C ARG A 371 7.24 11.16 1.92
N ASN A 372 8.26 10.55 1.31
CA ASN A 372 9.35 11.27 0.66
C ASN A 372 8.88 12.24 -0.43
N TYR A 373 7.72 12.02 -1.04
CA TYR A 373 7.14 12.98 -1.98
C TYR A 373 6.83 14.32 -1.32
N ILE A 374 6.39 14.33 -0.07
CA ILE A 374 6.19 15.56 0.71
C ILE A 374 7.53 16.04 1.31
N ASP A 375 8.28 15.17 1.99
CA ASP A 375 9.51 15.55 2.69
C ASP A 375 10.53 16.19 1.76
N ASN A 376 10.70 15.68 0.53
CA ASN A 376 11.61 16.23 -0.46
C ASN A 376 11.16 17.59 -1.03
N ASN A 377 9.87 17.90 -0.95
CA ASN A 377 9.28 19.14 -1.45
C ASN A 377 9.02 20.19 -0.37
N MET A 378 9.31 19.87 0.91
CA MET A 378 9.23 20.84 2.00
C MET A 378 10.16 22.02 1.72
N ILE A 379 9.61 23.22 1.72
CA ILE A 379 10.40 24.44 1.66
C ILE A 379 10.96 24.64 3.05
N VAL A 380 12.27 24.45 3.19
CA VAL A 380 12.95 24.86 4.42
C VAL A 380 12.86 26.38 4.47
N SER A 381 11.93 26.92 5.25
CA SER A 381 11.94 28.33 5.57
C SER A 381 13.27 28.60 6.29
N SER A 382 14.20 29.26 5.61
CA SER A 382 15.36 29.86 6.29
C SER A 382 14.79 30.80 7.35
N LYS A 383 14.79 30.34 8.60
CA LYS A 383 14.57 31.27 9.73
C LYS A 383 15.58 32.41 9.55
N LYS A 384 15.08 33.59 9.19
CA LYS A 384 15.80 34.84 9.34
C LYS A 384 15.89 35.19 10.81
#